data_0c9342f19eac9edb010f5c67bf89ef57
#
_entry.id   0c9342f19eac9edb010f5c67bf89ef57
#
_cell.length_a   1.000
_cell.length_b   1.000
_cell.length_c   1.000
_cell.angle_alpha   90.00
_cell.angle_beta   90.00
_cell.angle_gamma   90.00
#
_symmetry.space_group_name_H-M   'P 1'
#
loop_
_entity.id
_entity.type
_entity.pdbx_description
1 polymer ?
#
loop_
_entity_poly.entity_id
_entity_poly.type
_entity_poly.pdbx_seq_one_letter_code
_entity_poly.pdbx_strand_id
1 'polypeptide(L)'
;MKSCAPLRYFSFGCGLASLALSLACGGVQSTNTGGGGGGGGTPGTLQNSVNHIIFLAEENRSFDHYFGKLNDYRSAAPFNLPRSVNGLPDDCSPTNSDWTVQCSAMNMSPNSSGVPTTPIYAFHLKTACIDGLSPDWIASHWDFNLENPSSNTPGSLGTPTSAPDGFVVSAASAAIANGEDDTPGIRAMGFYTGADLPYHYWLATEFATSDSWFDPSPDRTQPNRYYMMGGTSGGYAYPLTPPEPLIQSKTIFDSLQTANVSWKIYTQLPDGYTYASVFSGFLERNSANVIIDPDFSQFIASAKAGTLPSVTFIDKPDADEKPDGTAANIQDGVAETQQLINAVMYGPSWKDSIIIFTFDEDGGMYDHVAPPTNVPSPDGIQPVDICTSATDPRCSFAALTHSSPPYDPPGDFTRYGFRVPVVVISPFTKSGYVSHVTTDYTSWLKLVEERFSIKPLNARDGWSGTSDMSDFFDFQNPPWTTPPPNPPSDGPGDCYEGLP
;
A
#
# COMPACT_ATOMS: atom_id res chain seq x y z
N MET A 1 6.47 39.89 0.97
CA MET A 1 7.92 39.92 0.92
C MET A 1 8.49 39.70 2.32
N LYS A 2 8.77 38.48 2.68
CA LYS A 2 9.68 38.14 3.81
C LYS A 2 10.42 36.87 3.37
N SER A 3 11.74 36.99 3.25
CA SER A 3 12.68 36.01 2.74
C SER A 3 12.88 34.89 3.75
N CYS A 4 12.73 33.65 3.33
CA CYS A 4 13.28 32.49 4.02
C CYS A 4 14.78 32.37 3.69
N ALA A 5 15.60 32.22 4.71
CA ALA A 5 17.02 31.99 4.60
C ALA A 5 17.32 30.49 4.49
N PRO A 6 18.32 30.08 3.68
CA PRO A 6 18.64 28.67 3.51
C PRO A 6 19.46 28.11 4.69
N LEU A 7 19.16 26.89 5.09
CA LEU A 7 19.95 26.09 6.01
C LEU A 7 21.33 25.80 5.40
N ARG A 8 22.39 26.10 6.14
CA ARG A 8 23.78 25.82 5.76
C ARG A 8 24.15 24.39 6.15
N TYR A 9 24.56 23.62 5.17
CA TYR A 9 25.24 22.34 5.39
C TYR A 9 26.66 22.60 5.95
N PHE A 10 26.99 21.91 7.05
CA PHE A 10 28.36 21.82 7.57
C PHE A 10 29.08 20.67 6.86
N SER A 11 30.08 21.01 6.09
CA SER A 11 31.05 20.05 5.52
C SER A 11 32.13 19.76 6.56
N PHE A 12 32.24 18.51 7.02
CA PHE A 12 33.43 18.04 7.72
C PHE A 12 34.34 17.35 6.70
N GLY A 13 35.47 17.98 6.42
CA GLY A 13 36.56 17.39 5.67
C GLY A 13 37.33 16.40 6.56
N CYS A 14 37.52 15.19 6.09
CA CYS A 14 38.45 14.25 6.70
C CYS A 14 39.53 13.85 5.67
N GLY A 15 40.77 14.02 6.11
CA GLY A 15 41.95 13.94 5.27
C GLY A 15 42.28 12.50 4.82
N LEU A 16 42.86 12.43 3.62
CA LEU A 16 43.49 11.25 3.04
C LEU A 16 44.72 10.79 3.83
N ALA A 17 44.74 9.53 4.19
CA ALA A 17 45.99 8.80 4.47
C ALA A 17 46.01 7.56 3.60
N SER A 18 46.87 7.60 2.60
CA SER A 18 47.17 6.49 1.71
C SER A 18 48.07 5.47 2.40
N LEU A 19 47.63 4.21 2.48
CA LEU A 19 48.53 3.09 2.75
C LEU A 19 48.32 2.06 1.67
N ALA A 20 49.35 1.90 0.85
CA ALA A 20 49.47 0.82 -0.11
C ALA A 20 49.94 -0.44 0.59
N LEU A 21 49.26 -1.56 0.44
CA LEU A 21 49.82 -2.89 0.67
C LEU A 21 49.41 -3.84 -0.46
N SER A 22 50.42 -4.52 -0.92
CA SER A 22 50.53 -5.35 -2.09
C SER A 22 49.81 -6.70 -2.02
N LEU A 23 49.41 -7.14 -3.21
CA LEU A 23 48.85 -8.42 -3.63
C LEU A 23 49.37 -9.67 -2.95
N ALA A 24 48.44 -10.57 -2.66
CA ALA A 24 48.69 -12.03 -2.79
C ALA A 24 47.43 -12.65 -3.43
N CYS A 25 47.59 -13.13 -4.67
CA CYS A 25 46.66 -13.99 -5.36
C CYS A 25 46.61 -15.36 -4.66
N GLY A 26 45.47 -15.71 -4.13
CA GLY A 26 45.13 -17.06 -3.71
C GLY A 26 43.73 -17.38 -4.23
N GLY A 27 43.68 -18.05 -5.39
CA GLY A 27 42.42 -18.55 -5.94
C GLY A 27 41.88 -19.67 -5.04
N VAL A 28 40.71 -19.39 -4.42
CA VAL A 28 39.88 -20.45 -3.86
C VAL A 28 38.68 -20.60 -4.79
N GLN A 29 38.69 -21.70 -5.55
CA GLN A 29 37.47 -22.17 -6.21
C GLN A 29 36.45 -22.52 -5.13
N SER A 30 35.47 -21.68 -4.94
CA SER A 30 34.25 -22.00 -4.20
C SER A 30 33.45 -22.97 -5.06
N THR A 31 33.54 -24.25 -4.77
CA THR A 31 32.52 -25.21 -5.21
C THR A 31 31.26 -24.92 -4.43
N ASN A 32 30.31 -24.24 -5.11
CA ASN A 32 29.00 -24.01 -4.59
C ASN A 32 28.20 -25.32 -4.63
N THR A 33 28.38 -26.17 -3.61
CA THR A 33 27.46 -27.25 -3.33
C THR A 33 26.28 -26.63 -2.57
N GLY A 34 25.25 -26.22 -3.32
CA GLY A 34 23.96 -25.89 -2.77
C GLY A 34 23.38 -27.07 -2.01
N GLY A 35 23.53 -27.05 -0.70
CA GLY A 35 22.84 -27.95 0.21
C GLY A 35 21.37 -27.53 0.30
N GLY A 36 20.61 -27.86 -0.72
CA GLY A 36 19.15 -27.90 -0.62
C GLY A 36 18.78 -29.07 0.30
N GLY A 37 18.34 -28.77 1.52
CA GLY A 37 17.66 -29.75 2.36
C GLY A 37 16.39 -30.18 1.65
N GLY A 38 16.46 -31.26 0.89
CA GLY A 38 15.32 -31.89 0.26
C GLY A 38 14.44 -32.57 1.29
N GLY A 39 13.52 -31.82 1.89
CA GLY A 39 12.30 -32.41 2.41
C GLY A 39 11.49 -32.85 1.20
N GLY A 40 11.32 -34.18 1.01
CA GLY A 40 10.47 -34.74 -0.03
C GLY A 40 9.01 -34.39 0.20
N GLY A 41 8.65 -33.14 -0.05
CA GLY A 41 7.27 -32.68 0.01
C GLY A 41 6.50 -33.10 -1.25
N THR A 42 5.20 -33.23 -1.12
CA THR A 42 4.31 -33.52 -2.23
C THR A 42 4.39 -32.39 -3.27
N PRO A 43 4.63 -32.69 -4.57
CA PRO A 43 4.53 -31.67 -5.61
C PRO A 43 3.21 -30.93 -5.54
N GLY A 44 3.20 -29.62 -5.83
CA GLY A 44 1.99 -28.81 -5.84
C GLY A 44 1.61 -28.21 -4.48
N THR A 45 2.58 -27.84 -3.66
CA THR A 45 2.37 -27.04 -2.42
C THR A 45 3.18 -25.76 -2.47
N LEU A 46 2.79 -24.78 -1.66
CA LEU A 46 3.50 -23.52 -1.49
C LEU A 46 5.00 -23.76 -1.24
N GLN A 47 5.32 -24.66 -0.29
CA GLN A 47 6.68 -24.95 0.15
C GLN A 47 7.58 -25.52 -0.95
N ASN A 48 7.01 -26.22 -1.93
CA ASN A 48 7.76 -26.91 -2.97
C ASN A 48 7.73 -26.20 -4.33
N SER A 49 6.79 -25.29 -4.52
CA SER A 49 6.54 -24.63 -5.80
C SER A 49 7.12 -23.22 -5.86
N VAL A 50 7.21 -22.52 -4.72
CA VAL A 50 7.55 -21.09 -4.67
C VAL A 50 8.95 -20.90 -4.12
N ASN A 51 9.83 -20.26 -4.89
CA ASN A 51 11.17 -19.89 -4.47
C ASN A 51 11.35 -18.40 -4.25
N HIS A 52 10.50 -17.59 -4.88
CA HIS A 52 10.58 -16.13 -4.80
C HIS A 52 9.22 -15.55 -4.42
N ILE A 53 9.18 -14.73 -3.37
CA ILE A 53 8.03 -13.89 -3.00
C ILE A 53 8.47 -12.44 -3.10
N ILE A 54 7.79 -11.67 -3.94
CA ILE A 54 8.06 -10.26 -4.20
C ILE A 54 6.85 -9.46 -3.71
N PHE A 55 7.07 -8.52 -2.80
CA PHE A 55 6.07 -7.60 -2.33
C PHE A 55 6.40 -6.19 -2.84
N LEU A 56 5.45 -5.59 -3.51
CA LEU A 56 5.51 -4.25 -4.06
C LEU A 56 4.34 -3.44 -3.50
N ALA A 57 4.66 -2.38 -2.74
CA ALA A 57 3.66 -1.46 -2.21
C ALA A 57 3.86 -0.07 -2.81
N GLU A 58 2.77 0.50 -3.28
CA GLU A 58 2.65 1.89 -3.73
C GLU A 58 1.89 2.72 -2.70
N GLU A 59 1.58 4.00 -2.98
CA GLU A 59 0.95 4.91 -2.05
C GLU A 59 -0.47 5.32 -2.45
N ASN A 60 -1.36 5.46 -1.44
CA ASN A 60 -2.48 6.40 -1.41
C ASN A 60 -3.62 6.09 -2.38
N ARG A 61 -4.12 4.82 -2.45
CA ARG A 61 -5.28 4.50 -3.31
C ARG A 61 -6.26 3.56 -2.66
N SER A 62 -7.53 4.00 -2.55
CA SER A 62 -8.59 3.11 -2.11
C SER A 62 -8.99 2.11 -3.21
N PHE A 63 -9.63 1.03 -2.80
CA PHE A 63 -10.12 0.02 -3.73
C PHE A 63 -11.16 0.62 -4.71
N ASP A 64 -12.11 1.41 -4.23
CA ASP A 64 -13.13 1.99 -5.10
C ASP A 64 -12.57 3.03 -6.06
N HIS A 65 -11.57 3.80 -5.63
CA HIS A 65 -10.92 4.80 -6.47
C HIS A 65 -10.26 4.16 -7.71
N TYR A 66 -9.59 3.00 -7.54
CA TYR A 66 -8.90 2.32 -8.64
C TYR A 66 -9.73 1.18 -9.24
N PHE A 67 -10.33 0.31 -8.43
CA PHE A 67 -10.99 -0.92 -8.87
C PHE A 67 -12.51 -0.91 -8.68
N GLY A 68 -13.10 0.22 -8.28
CA GLY A 68 -14.55 0.34 -8.11
C GLY A 68 -15.36 -0.04 -9.36
N LYS A 69 -14.78 0.12 -10.55
CA LYS A 69 -15.39 -0.26 -11.85
C LYS A 69 -14.78 -1.50 -12.51
N LEU A 70 -14.08 -2.33 -11.74
CA LEU A 70 -13.44 -3.54 -12.26
C LEU A 70 -14.46 -4.55 -12.85
N ASN A 71 -15.67 -4.61 -12.29
CA ASN A 71 -16.74 -5.45 -12.85
C ASN A 71 -17.07 -5.12 -14.31
N ASP A 72 -17.06 -3.87 -14.71
CA ASP A 72 -17.37 -3.43 -16.07
C ASP A 72 -16.32 -3.94 -17.06
N TYR A 73 -15.05 -3.84 -16.68
CA TYR A 73 -13.93 -4.35 -17.48
C TYR A 73 -13.93 -5.87 -17.58
N ARG A 74 -14.07 -6.57 -16.44
CA ARG A 74 -14.03 -8.04 -16.36
C ARG A 74 -15.18 -8.70 -17.12
N SER A 75 -16.37 -8.11 -17.07
CA SER A 75 -17.55 -8.67 -17.76
C SER A 75 -17.58 -8.38 -19.26
N ALA A 76 -16.77 -7.44 -19.74
CA ALA A 76 -16.65 -7.14 -21.18
C ALA A 76 -15.79 -8.18 -21.91
N ALA A 77 -15.98 -8.26 -23.26
CA ALA A 77 -15.09 -9.04 -24.10
C ALA A 77 -13.65 -8.44 -24.08
N PRO A 78 -12.60 -9.26 -24.13
CA PRO A 78 -12.61 -10.72 -24.37
C PRO A 78 -12.81 -11.58 -23.10
N PHE A 79 -12.82 -10.99 -21.90
CA PHE A 79 -12.79 -11.74 -20.64
C PHE A 79 -14.10 -12.46 -20.34
N ASN A 80 -15.23 -11.76 -20.41
CA ASN A 80 -16.57 -12.29 -20.14
C ASN A 80 -16.67 -13.00 -18.77
N LEU A 81 -16.00 -12.47 -17.75
CA LEU A 81 -15.99 -13.00 -16.39
C LEU A 81 -17.22 -12.54 -15.60
N PRO A 82 -17.61 -13.26 -14.54
CA PRO A 82 -18.69 -12.84 -13.66
C PRO A 82 -18.43 -11.49 -13.00
N ARG A 83 -19.48 -10.72 -12.77
CA ARG A 83 -19.48 -9.50 -11.96
C ARG A 83 -19.48 -9.86 -10.47
N SER A 84 -18.36 -10.35 -9.98
CA SER A 84 -18.23 -10.86 -8.60
C SER A 84 -17.49 -9.91 -7.65
N VAL A 85 -16.96 -8.81 -8.16
CA VAL A 85 -16.24 -7.83 -7.35
C VAL A 85 -17.22 -6.95 -6.59
N ASN A 86 -17.00 -6.76 -5.29
CA ASN A 86 -17.71 -5.77 -4.48
C ASN A 86 -17.10 -4.37 -4.72
N GLY A 87 -17.36 -3.81 -5.90
CA GLY A 87 -16.96 -2.48 -6.32
C GLY A 87 -18.07 -1.46 -6.17
N LEU A 88 -17.86 -0.27 -6.75
CA LEU A 88 -18.87 0.79 -6.78
C LEU A 88 -20.19 0.30 -7.38
N PRO A 89 -21.33 0.77 -6.85
CA PRO A 89 -22.66 0.45 -7.37
C PRO A 89 -22.78 0.61 -8.88
N ASP A 90 -23.59 -0.24 -9.50
CA ASP A 90 -23.77 -0.24 -10.96
C ASP A 90 -24.43 1.04 -11.49
N ASP A 91 -25.20 1.75 -10.64
CA ASP A 91 -25.84 3.04 -10.98
C ASP A 91 -24.85 4.21 -11.00
N CYS A 92 -23.63 4.06 -10.46
CA CYS A 92 -22.54 5.02 -10.63
C CYS A 92 -21.88 4.77 -12.01
N SER A 93 -22.27 5.52 -13.02
CA SER A 93 -21.85 5.28 -14.41
C SER A 93 -20.36 5.53 -14.63
N PRO A 94 -19.63 4.61 -15.29
CA PRO A 94 -18.21 4.78 -15.62
C PRO A 94 -17.94 5.90 -16.65
N THR A 95 -18.98 6.45 -17.26
CA THR A 95 -18.85 7.55 -18.23
C THR A 95 -19.33 8.89 -17.67
N ASN A 96 -19.82 8.91 -16.43
CA ASN A 96 -20.29 10.12 -15.79
C ASN A 96 -19.17 10.83 -15.04
N SER A 97 -18.80 12.03 -15.49
CA SER A 97 -17.79 12.90 -14.86
C SER A 97 -18.40 14.10 -14.12
N ASP A 98 -19.70 14.06 -13.80
CA ASP A 98 -20.42 15.11 -13.07
C ASP A 98 -20.82 14.60 -11.68
N TRP A 99 -20.17 15.10 -10.65
CA TRP A 99 -20.41 14.73 -9.24
C TRP A 99 -21.80 15.10 -8.70
N THR A 100 -22.61 15.85 -9.46
CA THR A 100 -24.00 16.19 -9.10
C THR A 100 -25.01 15.15 -9.60
N VAL A 101 -24.60 14.24 -10.48
CA VAL A 101 -25.45 13.17 -11.02
C VAL A 101 -25.56 12.04 -10.02
N GLN A 102 -26.79 11.85 -9.53
CA GLN A 102 -27.11 10.91 -8.46
C GLN A 102 -26.74 9.47 -8.81
N CYS A 103 -26.07 8.80 -7.87
CA CYS A 103 -25.91 7.36 -7.81
C CYS A 103 -25.89 6.90 -6.33
N SER A 104 -25.79 5.58 -6.09
CA SER A 104 -25.88 5.04 -4.73
C SER A 104 -24.65 5.28 -3.87
N ALA A 105 -23.48 5.60 -4.46
CA ALA A 105 -22.28 5.99 -3.74
C ALA A 105 -22.22 7.52 -3.61
N MET A 106 -22.30 8.03 -2.37
CA MET A 106 -22.32 9.45 -2.10
C MET A 106 -21.78 9.80 -0.72
N ASN A 107 -21.28 11.01 -0.58
CA ASN A 107 -20.92 11.65 0.67
C ASN A 107 -21.38 13.10 0.68
N MET A 108 -21.33 13.77 1.85
CA MET A 108 -21.85 15.13 2.00
C MET A 108 -20.73 16.15 2.07
N SER A 109 -20.74 17.14 1.17
CA SER A 109 -19.83 18.29 1.24
C SER A 109 -20.26 19.30 2.31
N PRO A 110 -19.32 19.89 3.06
CA PRO A 110 -19.62 20.91 4.05
C PRO A 110 -19.95 22.26 3.39
N ASN A 111 -20.82 23.02 4.04
CA ASN A 111 -21.03 24.43 3.71
C ASN A 111 -19.89 25.30 4.35
N SER A 112 -19.95 26.62 4.13
CA SER A 112 -18.98 27.57 4.69
C SER A 112 -18.89 27.60 6.23
N SER A 113 -19.81 26.94 6.92
CA SER A 113 -19.78 26.77 8.39
C SER A 113 -19.33 25.36 8.81
N GLY A 114 -18.85 24.55 7.88
CA GLY A 114 -18.40 23.17 8.13
C GLY A 114 -19.54 22.15 8.29
N VAL A 115 -20.78 22.55 8.02
CA VAL A 115 -21.94 21.64 8.16
C VAL A 115 -22.14 20.89 6.85
N PRO A 116 -22.18 19.54 6.84
CA PRO A 116 -22.43 18.74 5.64
C PRO A 116 -23.85 18.98 5.13
N THR A 117 -23.99 19.50 3.90
CA THR A 117 -25.29 19.91 3.35
C THR A 117 -25.53 19.57 1.90
N THR A 118 -24.47 19.32 1.12
CA THR A 118 -24.56 19.11 -0.32
C THR A 118 -24.07 17.71 -0.68
N PRO A 119 -24.91 16.87 -1.30
CA PRO A 119 -24.46 15.54 -1.73
C PRO A 119 -23.46 15.64 -2.89
N ILE A 120 -22.38 14.90 -2.79
CA ILE A 120 -21.39 14.64 -3.83
C ILE A 120 -21.48 13.16 -4.14
N TYR A 121 -21.70 12.82 -5.40
CA TYR A 121 -21.81 11.44 -5.86
C TYR A 121 -20.51 10.97 -6.50
N ALA A 122 -20.28 9.66 -6.49
CA ALA A 122 -19.11 9.08 -7.17
C ALA A 122 -19.13 9.39 -8.67
N PHE A 123 -18.01 9.82 -9.21
CA PHE A 123 -17.87 10.25 -10.60
C PHE A 123 -16.53 9.82 -11.21
N HIS A 124 -16.52 9.66 -12.52
CA HIS A 124 -15.31 9.31 -13.27
C HIS A 124 -14.40 10.54 -13.41
N LEU A 125 -13.20 10.44 -12.86
CA LEU A 125 -12.14 11.44 -13.02
C LEU A 125 -11.64 11.44 -14.47
N LYS A 126 -11.47 12.64 -15.04
CA LYS A 126 -10.83 12.82 -16.35
C LYS A 126 -9.36 13.19 -16.23
N THR A 127 -9.00 13.86 -15.14
CA THR A 127 -7.60 14.21 -14.91
C THR A 127 -6.82 12.99 -14.44
N ALA A 128 -5.63 12.79 -14.98
CA ALA A 128 -4.69 11.79 -14.47
C ALA A 128 -3.88 12.31 -13.27
N CYS A 129 -4.10 13.55 -12.85
CA CYS A 129 -3.43 14.18 -11.73
C CYS A 129 -4.46 14.60 -10.69
N ILE A 130 -4.28 14.14 -9.47
CA ILE A 130 -5.14 14.48 -8.34
C ILE A 130 -4.24 14.88 -7.16
N ASP A 131 -4.57 15.99 -6.52
CA ASP A 131 -3.88 16.41 -5.29
C ASP A 131 -4.17 15.42 -4.17
N GLY A 132 -3.16 15.19 -3.31
CA GLY A 132 -3.25 14.31 -2.17
C GLY A 132 -4.38 14.70 -1.22
N LEU A 133 -4.95 13.71 -0.57
CA LEU A 133 -5.91 13.87 0.51
C LEU A 133 -5.23 13.52 1.85
N SER A 134 -5.99 13.44 2.93
CA SER A 134 -5.43 13.09 4.23
C SER A 134 -5.94 11.73 4.70
N PRO A 135 -5.13 10.69 4.74
CA PRO A 135 -5.44 9.41 5.37
C PRO A 135 -5.04 9.35 6.84
N ASP A 136 -4.74 10.49 7.47
CA ASP A 136 -4.29 10.56 8.87
C ASP A 136 -5.29 9.90 9.83
N TRP A 137 -4.83 9.49 11.01
CA TRP A 137 -5.64 8.88 12.07
C TRP A 137 -7.00 9.57 12.27
N ILE A 138 -7.00 10.91 12.40
CA ILE A 138 -8.24 11.66 12.58
C ILE A 138 -9.12 11.63 11.34
N ALA A 139 -8.55 11.75 10.14
CA ALA A 139 -9.28 11.73 8.87
C ALA A 139 -9.95 10.36 8.66
N SER A 140 -9.20 9.26 8.76
CA SER A 140 -9.73 7.90 8.62
C SER A 140 -10.84 7.58 9.64
N HIS A 141 -10.78 8.15 10.84
CA HIS A 141 -11.84 8.02 11.83
C HIS A 141 -13.09 8.84 11.46
N TRP A 142 -12.93 10.04 10.92
CA TRP A 142 -14.03 10.83 10.38
C TRP A 142 -14.65 10.17 9.16
N ASP A 143 -13.81 9.66 8.26
CA ASP A 143 -14.26 8.97 7.05
C ASP A 143 -15.14 7.78 7.39
N PHE A 144 -14.80 7.06 8.45
CA PHE A 144 -15.58 5.95 8.95
C PHE A 144 -16.92 6.38 9.58
N ASN A 145 -16.92 7.40 10.42
CA ASN A 145 -18.12 7.96 11.05
C ASN A 145 -17.90 9.43 11.44
N LEU A 146 -18.41 10.32 10.60
CA LEU A 146 -18.20 11.75 10.77
C LEU A 146 -18.84 12.31 12.05
N GLU A 147 -20.03 11.83 12.44
CA GLU A 147 -20.73 12.32 13.62
C GLU A 147 -20.14 11.77 14.92
N ASN A 148 -19.54 10.57 14.88
CA ASN A 148 -18.93 9.94 16.04
C ASN A 148 -17.65 9.18 15.65
N PRO A 149 -16.51 9.86 15.46
CA PRO A 149 -15.24 9.27 15.03
C PRO A 149 -14.69 8.16 15.95
N SER A 150 -15.12 8.14 17.21
CA SER A 150 -14.76 7.08 18.17
C SER A 150 -15.68 5.83 18.10
N SER A 151 -16.62 5.81 17.16
CA SER A 151 -17.57 4.70 17.01
C SER A 151 -16.88 3.47 16.40
N ASN A 152 -17.39 2.28 16.79
CA ASN A 152 -17.09 1.01 16.10
C ASN A 152 -18.17 0.63 15.07
N THR A 153 -19.09 1.54 14.77
CA THR A 153 -20.07 1.38 13.68
C THR A 153 -19.88 2.49 12.68
N PRO A 154 -19.96 2.20 11.37
CA PRO A 154 -19.83 3.24 10.36
C PRO A 154 -20.94 4.28 10.47
N GLY A 155 -20.71 5.44 9.89
CA GLY A 155 -21.66 6.54 9.84
C GLY A 155 -22.88 6.23 8.97
N SER A 156 -23.74 7.23 8.80
CA SER A 156 -24.95 7.09 7.97
C SER A 156 -25.42 8.43 7.41
N LEU A 157 -24.60 9.45 7.48
CA LEU A 157 -24.98 10.79 7.08
C LEU A 157 -25.26 10.87 5.57
N GLY A 158 -26.51 11.14 5.23
CA GLY A 158 -26.94 11.24 3.84
C GLY A 158 -27.14 9.92 3.11
N THR A 159 -26.85 8.79 3.72
CA THR A 159 -27.01 7.44 3.14
C THR A 159 -28.18 6.69 3.79
N PRO A 160 -28.91 5.85 3.04
CA PRO A 160 -29.98 5.04 3.61
C PRO A 160 -29.50 3.84 4.43
N THR A 161 -28.22 3.50 4.35
CA THR A 161 -27.57 2.40 5.05
C THR A 161 -26.31 2.88 5.74
N SER A 162 -25.89 2.23 6.82
CA SER A 162 -24.62 2.54 7.47
C SER A 162 -23.47 2.31 6.49
N ALA A 163 -22.74 3.38 6.17
CA ALA A 163 -21.61 3.41 5.25
C ALA A 163 -20.63 4.51 5.70
N PRO A 164 -19.35 4.44 5.34
CA PRO A 164 -18.40 5.53 5.59
C PRO A 164 -18.90 6.84 5.00
N ASP A 165 -18.95 7.91 5.81
CA ASP A 165 -19.69 9.11 5.46
C ASP A 165 -18.91 10.44 5.58
N GLY A 166 -17.61 10.38 5.92
CA GLY A 166 -16.79 11.56 6.20
C GLY A 166 -15.81 11.99 5.11
N PHE A 167 -15.54 11.18 4.10
CA PHE A 167 -14.48 11.42 3.10
C PHE A 167 -14.46 12.79 2.47
N VAL A 168 -15.64 13.30 2.05
CA VAL A 168 -15.75 14.62 1.43
C VAL A 168 -15.45 15.74 2.43
N VAL A 169 -15.83 15.58 3.70
CA VAL A 169 -15.50 16.56 4.76
C VAL A 169 -14.02 16.54 5.09
N SER A 170 -13.41 15.37 5.20
CA SER A 170 -11.97 15.22 5.40
C SER A 170 -11.17 15.84 4.26
N ALA A 171 -11.55 15.54 3.01
CA ALA A 171 -10.93 16.11 1.82
C ALA A 171 -11.05 17.64 1.74
N ALA A 172 -12.23 18.19 2.06
CA ALA A 172 -12.43 19.63 2.13
C ALA A 172 -11.53 20.28 3.20
N SER A 173 -11.40 19.63 4.36
CA SER A 173 -10.56 20.11 5.45
C SER A 173 -9.08 20.08 5.07
N ALA A 174 -8.61 19.02 4.42
CA ALA A 174 -7.25 18.90 3.90
C ALA A 174 -6.94 19.99 2.87
N ALA A 175 -7.83 20.19 1.89
CA ALA A 175 -7.70 21.25 0.89
C ALA A 175 -7.56 22.64 1.51
N ILE A 176 -8.39 22.96 2.51
CA ILE A 176 -8.32 24.25 3.23
C ILE A 176 -6.97 24.38 3.96
N ALA A 177 -6.51 23.31 4.61
CA ALA A 177 -5.26 23.33 5.37
C ALA A 177 -4.04 23.52 4.45
N ASN A 178 -4.04 22.89 3.28
CA ASN A 178 -2.96 22.92 2.30
C ASN A 178 -3.02 24.13 1.35
N GLY A 179 -4.15 24.85 1.33
CA GLY A 179 -4.37 25.98 0.40
C GLY A 179 -4.68 25.54 -1.02
N GLU A 180 -5.31 24.40 -1.18
CA GLU A 180 -5.77 23.82 -2.45
C GLU A 180 -7.15 24.35 -2.84
N ASP A 181 -7.48 24.23 -4.14
CA ASP A 181 -8.73 24.80 -4.68
C ASP A 181 -9.97 23.95 -4.37
N ASP A 182 -9.85 22.64 -4.15
CA ASP A 182 -10.98 21.73 -3.86
C ASP A 182 -11.51 21.86 -2.43
N THR A 183 -11.89 23.08 -2.02
CA THR A 183 -12.48 23.32 -0.70
C THR A 183 -13.83 22.65 -0.48
N PRO A 184 -14.61 22.21 -1.49
CA PRO A 184 -15.77 21.34 -1.29
C PRO A 184 -15.42 19.86 -1.02
N GLY A 185 -14.19 19.41 -1.25
CA GLY A 185 -13.74 18.03 -1.05
C GLY A 185 -14.22 17.03 -2.10
N ILE A 186 -14.54 17.49 -3.29
CA ILE A 186 -15.17 16.71 -4.36
C ILE A 186 -14.27 15.56 -4.82
N ARG A 187 -12.95 15.79 -4.86
CA ARG A 187 -11.97 14.82 -5.37
C ARG A 187 -11.97 13.49 -4.64
N ALA A 188 -12.41 13.45 -3.37
CA ALA A 188 -12.51 12.21 -2.62
C ALA A 188 -13.45 11.18 -3.28
N MET A 189 -14.49 11.64 -4.00
CA MET A 189 -15.48 10.78 -4.65
C MET A 189 -15.13 10.39 -6.08
N GLY A 190 -13.96 10.81 -6.57
CA GLY A 190 -13.48 10.48 -7.90
C GLY A 190 -13.01 9.04 -8.03
N PHE A 191 -13.25 8.39 -9.17
CA PHE A 191 -12.74 7.06 -9.49
C PHE A 191 -12.18 6.98 -10.90
N TYR A 192 -11.30 6.02 -11.11
CA TYR A 192 -10.75 5.66 -12.42
C TYR A 192 -11.39 4.40 -12.97
N THR A 193 -11.17 4.14 -14.26
CA THR A 193 -11.70 2.99 -15.00
C THR A 193 -10.57 2.21 -15.68
N GLY A 194 -10.91 1.09 -16.33
CA GLY A 194 -9.95 0.34 -17.15
C GLY A 194 -9.47 1.10 -18.40
N ALA A 195 -10.07 2.23 -18.74
CA ALA A 195 -9.56 3.10 -19.80
C ALA A 195 -8.42 4.00 -19.31
N ASP A 196 -8.44 4.36 -18.03
CA ASP A 196 -7.43 5.21 -17.38
C ASP A 196 -6.25 4.39 -16.87
N LEU A 197 -6.52 3.16 -16.39
CA LEU A 197 -5.55 2.24 -15.77
C LEU A 197 -5.57 0.86 -16.46
N PRO A 198 -5.36 0.78 -17.80
CA PRO A 198 -5.52 -0.47 -18.53
C PRO A 198 -4.63 -1.59 -18.03
N TYR A 199 -3.39 -1.31 -17.61
CA TYR A 199 -2.48 -2.33 -17.09
C TYR A 199 -2.94 -2.92 -15.76
N HIS A 200 -3.34 -2.09 -14.80
CA HIS A 200 -3.82 -2.54 -13.49
C HIS A 200 -5.10 -3.37 -13.61
N TYR A 201 -6.06 -2.92 -14.42
CA TYR A 201 -7.29 -3.63 -14.68
C TYR A 201 -7.05 -4.97 -15.39
N TRP A 202 -6.11 -4.99 -16.33
CA TRP A 202 -5.71 -6.22 -17.00
C TRP A 202 -5.09 -7.22 -16.03
N LEU A 203 -4.14 -6.79 -15.17
CA LEU A 203 -3.53 -7.64 -14.15
C LEU A 203 -4.57 -8.25 -13.21
N ALA A 204 -5.47 -7.41 -12.66
CA ALA A 204 -6.52 -7.83 -11.75
C ALA A 204 -7.57 -8.75 -12.40
N THR A 205 -7.63 -8.75 -13.75
CA THR A 205 -8.57 -9.56 -14.52
C THR A 205 -7.94 -10.88 -14.99
N GLU A 206 -6.70 -10.86 -15.45
CA GLU A 206 -6.00 -12.08 -15.87
C GLU A 206 -5.62 -12.96 -14.68
N PHE A 207 -5.06 -12.36 -13.63
CA PHE A 207 -4.62 -13.04 -12.43
C PHE A 207 -5.70 -13.03 -11.34
N ALA A 208 -5.34 -12.65 -10.11
CA ALA A 208 -6.31 -12.60 -9.03
C ALA A 208 -6.21 -11.27 -8.25
N THR A 209 -7.35 -10.84 -7.74
CA THR A 209 -7.49 -9.69 -6.86
C THR A 209 -8.31 -10.05 -5.62
N SER A 210 -8.45 -9.11 -4.69
CA SER A 210 -9.39 -9.22 -3.57
C SER A 210 -10.20 -7.93 -3.45
N ASP A 211 -11.47 -8.06 -3.13
CA ASP A 211 -12.36 -6.96 -2.76
C ASP A 211 -12.59 -6.85 -1.25
N SER A 212 -11.76 -7.56 -0.47
CA SER A 212 -11.82 -7.61 0.99
C SER A 212 -10.40 -7.54 1.60
N TRP A 213 -9.50 -6.82 0.93
CA TRP A 213 -8.12 -6.55 1.33
C TRP A 213 -8.02 -5.12 1.87
N PHE A 214 -7.68 -5.01 3.15
CA PHE A 214 -7.68 -3.77 3.91
C PHE A 214 -6.26 -3.36 4.27
N ASP A 215 -6.03 -2.07 4.49
CA ASP A 215 -4.87 -1.66 5.25
C ASP A 215 -5.06 -2.07 6.74
N PRO A 216 -3.98 -2.34 7.50
CA PRO A 216 -4.08 -2.90 8.85
C PRO A 216 -4.48 -1.90 9.93
N SER A 217 -4.43 -0.60 9.65
CA SER A 217 -4.67 0.46 10.63
C SER A 217 -5.32 1.67 9.96
N PRO A 218 -6.31 2.32 10.59
CA PRO A 218 -6.93 3.55 10.07
C PRO A 218 -5.95 4.72 10.18
N ASP A 219 -4.91 4.67 9.39
CA ASP A 219 -3.70 5.48 9.51
C ASP A 219 -3.11 5.79 8.13
N ARG A 220 -2.13 6.71 8.12
CA ARG A 220 -1.38 7.11 6.93
C ARG A 220 -0.21 6.16 6.61
N THR A 221 0.52 6.50 5.56
CA THR A 221 1.64 5.78 4.94
C THR A 221 2.58 5.09 5.95
N GLN A 222 3.23 5.85 6.84
CA GLN A 222 4.32 5.30 7.63
C GLN A 222 3.87 4.25 8.64
N PRO A 223 2.84 4.47 9.51
CA PRO A 223 2.34 3.42 10.38
C PRO A 223 1.92 2.16 9.60
N ASN A 224 1.22 2.31 8.49
CA ASN A 224 0.80 1.19 7.66
C ASN A 224 2.00 0.43 7.06
N ARG A 225 3.03 1.13 6.59
CA ARG A 225 4.26 0.49 6.11
C ARG A 225 5.05 -0.20 7.23
N TYR A 226 4.95 0.27 8.48
CA TYR A 226 5.53 -0.47 9.61
C TYR A 226 4.86 -1.83 9.81
N TYR A 227 3.54 -1.91 9.60
CA TYR A 227 2.84 -3.21 9.57
C TYR A 227 3.33 -4.13 8.45
N MET A 228 3.67 -3.60 7.28
CA MET A 228 4.26 -4.42 6.20
C MET A 228 5.60 -5.04 6.61
N MET A 229 6.38 -4.37 7.47
CA MET A 229 7.71 -4.81 7.88
C MET A 229 7.69 -5.71 9.12
N GLY A 230 6.89 -5.34 10.12
CA GLY A 230 6.90 -5.96 11.45
C GLY A 230 5.54 -6.36 11.99
N GLY A 231 4.47 -6.19 11.21
CA GLY A 231 3.10 -6.52 11.62
C GLY A 231 2.54 -5.61 12.70
N THR A 232 3.21 -4.50 13.02
CA THR A 232 2.81 -3.52 14.03
C THR A 232 3.43 -2.16 13.75
N SER A 233 2.73 -1.08 14.13
CA SER A 233 3.30 0.26 14.18
C SER A 233 4.00 0.56 15.53
N GLY A 234 4.00 -0.37 16.48
CA GLY A 234 4.56 -0.14 17.82
C GLY A 234 3.82 0.93 18.61
N GLY A 235 2.56 1.18 18.29
CA GLY A 235 1.74 2.21 18.91
C GLY A 235 1.74 3.56 18.20
N TYR A 236 2.51 3.73 17.13
CA TYR A 236 2.53 4.99 16.39
C TYR A 236 1.35 5.07 15.43
N ALA A 237 0.58 6.15 15.54
CA ALA A 237 -0.50 6.56 14.65
C ALA A 237 -0.07 7.66 13.69
N TYR A 238 1.15 8.18 13.84
CA TYR A 238 1.77 9.19 12.97
C TYR A 238 3.21 8.78 12.60
N PRO A 239 3.84 9.47 11.64
CA PRO A 239 5.22 9.20 11.28
C PRO A 239 6.15 9.32 12.48
N LEU A 240 6.95 8.28 12.75
CA LEU A 240 7.92 8.29 13.82
C LEU A 240 9.01 9.32 13.52
N THR A 241 9.11 10.33 14.38
CA THR A 241 10.05 11.46 14.22
C THR A 241 11.06 11.47 15.36
N PRO A 242 12.37 11.39 15.07
CA PRO A 242 13.37 11.50 16.12
C PRO A 242 13.23 12.81 16.94
N PRO A 243 13.37 12.77 18.31
CA PRO A 243 14.01 11.69 19.10
C PRO A 243 13.05 10.62 19.67
N GLU A 244 11.92 10.35 19.05
CA GLU A 244 10.99 9.32 19.51
C GLU A 244 11.66 7.94 19.59
N PRO A 245 11.24 7.07 20.53
CA PRO A 245 11.81 5.74 20.66
C PRO A 245 11.52 4.90 19.42
N LEU A 246 12.52 4.18 18.92
CA LEU A 246 12.36 3.22 17.84
C LEU A 246 11.48 2.02 18.27
N ILE A 247 10.79 1.41 17.31
CA ILE A 247 9.96 0.24 17.54
C ILE A 247 10.85 -0.93 17.98
N GLN A 248 10.48 -1.58 19.09
CA GLN A 248 11.31 -2.64 19.69
C GLN A 248 11.03 -4.03 19.13
N SER A 249 10.00 -4.18 18.30
CA SER A 249 9.65 -5.44 17.64
C SER A 249 10.69 -5.83 16.60
N LYS A 250 10.69 -7.11 16.22
CA LYS A 250 11.46 -7.59 15.07
C LYS A 250 10.64 -7.41 13.80
N THR A 251 11.37 -7.32 12.67
CA THR A 251 10.79 -7.37 11.34
C THR A 251 10.78 -8.80 10.80
N ILE A 252 10.00 -9.03 9.74
CA ILE A 252 10.05 -10.29 8.98
C ILE A 252 11.47 -10.56 8.44
N PHE A 253 12.20 -9.50 8.08
CA PHE A 253 13.57 -9.60 7.57
C PHE A 253 14.56 -10.10 8.62
N ASP A 254 14.41 -9.72 9.90
CA ASP A 254 15.20 -10.29 11.00
C ASP A 254 14.92 -11.78 11.17
N SER A 255 13.69 -12.20 10.96
CA SER A 255 13.28 -13.61 11.04
C SER A 255 13.80 -14.41 9.85
N LEU A 256 13.74 -13.86 8.63
CA LEU A 256 14.34 -14.44 7.42
C LEU A 256 15.87 -14.60 7.58
N GLN A 257 16.54 -13.56 8.10
CA GLN A 257 17.99 -13.62 8.37
C GLN A 257 18.33 -14.75 9.36
N THR A 258 17.51 -14.90 10.41
CA THR A 258 17.69 -15.97 11.40
C THR A 258 17.45 -17.36 10.80
N ALA A 259 16.51 -17.48 9.87
CA ALA A 259 16.20 -18.72 9.16
C ALA A 259 17.16 -19.03 7.99
N ASN A 260 18.16 -18.19 7.72
CA ASN A 260 19.05 -18.26 6.57
C ASN A 260 18.31 -18.27 5.22
N VAL A 261 17.20 -17.56 5.14
CA VAL A 261 16.46 -17.32 3.90
C VAL A 261 16.99 -16.02 3.28
N SER A 262 17.32 -16.06 1.99
CA SER A 262 17.84 -14.88 1.30
C SER A 262 16.76 -13.84 1.09
N TRP A 263 17.10 -12.58 1.32
CA TRP A 263 16.15 -11.47 1.12
C TRP A 263 16.85 -10.16 0.78
N LYS A 264 16.11 -9.24 0.16
CA LYS A 264 16.54 -7.87 -0.10
C LYS A 264 15.37 -6.90 0.01
N ILE A 265 15.68 -5.68 0.42
CA ILE A 265 14.82 -4.51 0.24
C ILE A 265 15.48 -3.64 -0.84
N TYR A 266 14.72 -3.28 -1.87
CA TYR A 266 15.11 -2.26 -2.84
C TYR A 266 14.33 -0.99 -2.50
N THR A 267 15.03 0.13 -2.31
CA THR A 267 14.42 1.40 -1.90
C THR A 267 14.90 2.55 -2.78
N GLN A 268 13.97 3.44 -3.13
CA GLN A 268 14.27 4.72 -3.77
C GLN A 268 14.73 5.78 -2.76
N LEU A 269 14.51 5.54 -1.46
CA LEU A 269 14.83 6.49 -0.42
C LEU A 269 16.34 6.68 -0.27
N PRO A 270 16.80 7.92 -0.08
CA PRO A 270 18.22 8.23 0.00
C PRO A 270 18.85 7.64 1.28
N ASP A 271 20.18 7.55 1.28
CA ASP A 271 20.99 7.10 2.42
C ASP A 271 20.69 5.68 2.92
N GLY A 272 19.99 4.87 2.12
CA GLY A 272 19.60 3.50 2.49
C GLY A 272 18.50 3.46 3.53
N TYR A 273 17.74 4.54 3.69
CA TYR A 273 16.53 4.51 4.50
C TYR A 273 15.50 3.56 3.88
N THR A 274 14.79 2.87 4.71
CA THR A 274 13.61 2.07 4.42
C THR A 274 12.67 2.18 5.61
N TYR A 275 11.40 1.97 5.43
CA TYR A 275 10.46 1.99 6.56
C TYR A 275 10.80 0.95 7.65
N ALA A 276 11.58 -0.08 7.36
CA ALA A 276 12.14 -0.98 8.36
C ALA A 276 13.20 -0.32 9.28
N SER A 277 13.74 0.85 8.89
CA SER A 277 14.78 1.53 9.66
C SER A 277 14.30 2.08 11.01
N VAL A 278 12.98 2.22 11.20
CA VAL A 278 12.39 2.63 12.48
C VAL A 278 12.36 1.51 13.52
N PHE A 279 12.64 0.28 13.11
CA PHE A 279 12.79 -0.84 14.04
C PHE A 279 14.20 -0.84 14.64
N SER A 280 14.26 -0.93 15.98
CA SER A 280 15.50 -0.74 16.73
C SER A 280 16.63 -1.66 16.23
N GLY A 281 17.75 -1.06 15.85
CA GLY A 281 18.96 -1.75 15.38
C GLY A 281 18.79 -2.47 14.01
N PHE A 282 17.77 -2.14 13.23
CA PHE A 282 17.54 -2.82 11.95
C PHE A 282 18.69 -2.61 10.97
N LEU A 283 19.09 -1.37 10.73
CA LEU A 283 20.16 -1.06 9.78
C LEU A 283 21.53 -1.60 10.22
N GLU A 284 21.82 -1.56 11.52
CA GLU A 284 23.07 -2.11 12.06
C GLU A 284 23.20 -3.61 11.76
N ARG A 285 22.09 -4.33 11.76
CA ARG A 285 22.09 -5.77 11.50
C ARG A 285 21.96 -6.13 10.03
N ASN A 286 21.31 -5.30 9.23
CA ASN A 286 20.71 -5.70 7.94
C ASN A 286 21.10 -4.83 6.75
N SER A 287 21.91 -3.77 6.92
CA SER A 287 22.23 -2.79 5.86
C SER A 287 22.78 -3.42 4.57
N ALA A 288 23.45 -4.57 4.65
CA ALA A 288 23.96 -5.27 3.46
C ALA A 288 22.84 -5.80 2.54
N ASN A 289 21.63 -5.94 3.04
CA ASN A 289 20.47 -6.42 2.28
C ASN A 289 19.52 -5.28 1.85
N VAL A 290 19.81 -4.04 2.24
CA VAL A 290 19.07 -2.86 1.80
C VAL A 290 19.82 -2.22 0.63
N ILE A 291 19.20 -2.18 -0.52
CA ILE A 291 19.78 -1.73 -1.78
C ILE A 291 19.14 -0.39 -2.15
N ILE A 292 19.95 0.66 -2.18
CA ILE A 292 19.52 1.96 -2.71
C ILE A 292 19.44 1.82 -4.24
N ASP A 293 18.25 1.94 -4.79
CA ASP A 293 17.95 1.70 -6.20
C ASP A 293 16.93 2.73 -6.72
N PRO A 294 17.37 3.97 -6.94
CA PRO A 294 16.47 5.10 -7.22
C PRO A 294 15.58 4.94 -8.46
N ASP A 295 15.99 4.12 -9.40
CA ASP A 295 15.27 3.80 -10.64
C ASP A 295 14.95 2.30 -10.78
N PHE A 296 15.12 1.54 -9.71
CA PHE A 296 14.95 0.10 -9.65
C PHE A 296 15.73 -0.70 -10.71
N SER A 297 16.75 -0.11 -11.31
CA SER A 297 17.57 -0.77 -12.34
C SER A 297 18.29 -2.01 -11.84
N GLN A 298 18.72 -2.05 -10.57
CA GLN A 298 19.37 -3.21 -9.96
C GLN A 298 18.38 -4.35 -9.71
N PHE A 299 17.15 -4.01 -9.26
CA PHE A 299 16.07 -4.99 -9.13
C PHE A 299 15.73 -5.60 -10.51
N ILE A 300 15.48 -4.75 -11.51
CA ILE A 300 15.17 -5.17 -12.89
C ILE A 300 16.29 -6.05 -13.47
N ALA A 301 17.55 -5.68 -13.25
CA ALA A 301 18.69 -6.49 -13.70
C ALA A 301 18.72 -7.86 -13.01
N SER A 302 18.45 -7.90 -11.70
CA SER A 302 18.41 -9.14 -10.92
C SER A 302 17.26 -10.06 -11.37
N ALA A 303 16.09 -9.50 -11.64
CA ALA A 303 14.93 -10.23 -12.15
C ALA A 303 15.21 -10.84 -13.54
N LYS A 304 15.76 -10.04 -14.46
CA LYS A 304 16.15 -10.48 -15.82
C LYS A 304 17.27 -11.52 -15.81
N ALA A 305 18.16 -11.47 -14.83
CA ALA A 305 19.24 -12.45 -14.67
C ALA A 305 18.82 -13.73 -13.95
N GLY A 306 17.62 -13.78 -13.35
CA GLY A 306 17.16 -14.91 -12.53
C GLY A 306 17.95 -15.04 -11.22
N THR A 307 18.37 -13.94 -10.62
CA THR A 307 19.19 -13.89 -9.39
C THR A 307 18.46 -13.22 -8.22
N LEU A 308 17.12 -13.13 -8.28
CA LEU A 308 16.32 -12.62 -7.18
C LEU A 308 16.52 -13.46 -5.92
N PRO A 309 16.50 -12.85 -4.72
CA PRO A 309 16.49 -13.60 -3.47
C PRO A 309 15.15 -14.31 -3.25
N SER A 310 15.05 -15.10 -2.20
CA SER A 310 13.82 -15.80 -1.84
C SER A 310 12.68 -14.84 -1.43
N VAL A 311 13.01 -13.72 -0.79
CA VAL A 311 12.04 -12.67 -0.46
C VAL A 311 12.59 -11.32 -0.93
N THR A 312 11.80 -10.60 -1.68
CA THR A 312 12.10 -9.23 -2.14
C THR A 312 11.01 -8.28 -1.66
N PHE A 313 11.40 -7.19 -1.06
CA PHE A 313 10.51 -6.07 -0.79
C PHE A 313 10.93 -4.88 -1.66
N ILE A 314 9.98 -4.31 -2.38
CA ILE A 314 10.18 -3.09 -3.17
C ILE A 314 9.51 -1.95 -2.41
N ASP A 315 10.35 -1.11 -1.84
CA ASP A 315 9.94 0.04 -1.05
C ASP A 315 9.86 1.26 -1.96
N LYS A 316 8.68 1.46 -2.56
CA LYS A 316 8.40 2.49 -3.56
C LYS A 316 7.48 3.54 -2.95
N PRO A 317 8.05 4.67 -2.47
CA PRO A 317 7.27 5.68 -1.77
C PRO A 317 6.47 6.62 -2.67
N ASP A 318 6.72 6.64 -3.99
CA ASP A 318 6.29 7.75 -4.85
C ASP A 318 5.54 7.31 -6.11
N ALA A 319 4.82 6.20 -6.08
CA ALA A 319 4.25 5.63 -7.30
C ALA A 319 3.31 6.57 -8.06
N ASP A 320 2.39 7.17 -7.37
CA ASP A 320 1.29 7.96 -7.94
C ASP A 320 1.27 9.40 -7.42
N GLU A 321 2.24 9.77 -6.59
CA GLU A 321 2.38 11.11 -6.03
C GLU A 321 3.83 11.59 -6.12
N LYS A 322 4.03 12.88 -6.18
CA LYS A 322 5.37 13.45 -6.06
C LYS A 322 5.74 13.64 -4.59
N PRO A 323 7.04 13.51 -4.22
CA PRO A 323 7.49 13.63 -2.84
C PRO A 323 7.17 14.97 -2.17
N ASP A 324 6.86 15.99 -2.95
CA ASP A 324 6.53 17.35 -2.48
C ASP A 324 5.01 17.59 -2.31
N GLY A 325 4.20 16.54 -2.44
CA GLY A 325 2.74 16.63 -2.32
C GLY A 325 2.05 17.31 -3.51
N THR A 326 2.78 17.54 -4.62
CA THR A 326 2.16 18.04 -5.86
C THR A 326 1.53 16.88 -6.61
N ALA A 327 0.40 17.15 -7.29
CA ALA A 327 -0.30 16.14 -8.08
C ALA A 327 0.66 15.45 -9.06
N ALA A 328 0.79 14.13 -8.94
CA ALA A 328 1.53 13.31 -9.88
C ALA A 328 0.57 12.74 -10.93
N ASN A 329 1.10 12.52 -12.13
CA ASN A 329 0.38 11.75 -13.14
C ASN A 329 0.40 10.26 -12.75
N ILE A 330 -0.75 9.69 -12.44
CA ILE A 330 -0.88 8.27 -12.02
C ILE A 330 -0.29 7.30 -13.04
N GLN A 331 -0.29 7.66 -14.32
CA GLN A 331 0.22 6.79 -15.38
C GLN A 331 1.75 6.72 -15.41
N ASP A 332 2.45 7.68 -14.83
CA ASP A 332 3.91 7.60 -14.64
C ASP A 332 4.23 6.50 -13.61
N GLY A 333 3.48 6.43 -12.51
CA GLY A 333 3.60 5.37 -11.51
C GLY A 333 3.26 4.00 -12.08
N VAL A 334 2.16 3.90 -12.83
CA VAL A 334 1.76 2.65 -13.50
C VAL A 334 2.84 2.18 -14.47
N ALA A 335 3.46 3.08 -15.24
CA ALA A 335 4.52 2.71 -16.19
C ALA A 335 5.76 2.14 -15.48
N GLU A 336 6.14 2.66 -14.32
CA GLU A 336 7.23 2.11 -13.52
C GLU A 336 6.85 0.75 -12.93
N THR A 337 5.67 0.62 -12.33
CA THR A 337 5.14 -0.65 -11.81
C THR A 337 5.07 -1.72 -12.88
N GLN A 338 4.65 -1.37 -14.10
CA GLN A 338 4.68 -2.27 -15.24
C GLN A 338 6.08 -2.79 -15.55
N GLN A 339 7.10 -1.94 -15.48
CA GLN A 339 8.48 -2.37 -15.70
C GLN A 339 8.94 -3.37 -14.62
N LEU A 340 8.60 -3.12 -13.35
CA LEU A 340 8.99 -3.98 -12.23
C LEU A 340 8.33 -5.35 -12.34
N ILE A 341 7.00 -5.38 -12.49
CA ILE A 341 6.23 -6.62 -12.60
C ILE A 341 6.65 -7.41 -13.85
N ASN A 342 6.76 -6.75 -15.01
CA ASN A 342 7.16 -7.40 -16.25
C ASN A 342 8.58 -7.98 -16.20
N ALA A 343 9.51 -7.35 -15.47
CA ALA A 343 10.85 -7.89 -15.31
C ALA A 343 10.87 -9.27 -14.64
N VAL A 344 9.96 -9.53 -13.71
CA VAL A 344 9.79 -10.83 -13.06
C VAL A 344 8.92 -11.74 -13.94
N MET A 345 7.76 -11.25 -14.39
CA MET A 345 6.76 -12.03 -15.12
C MET A 345 7.33 -12.63 -16.42
N TYR A 346 8.14 -11.88 -17.14
CA TYR A 346 8.80 -12.35 -18.37
C TYR A 346 10.28 -12.75 -18.14
N GLY A 347 10.69 -12.86 -16.88
CA GLY A 347 12.03 -13.25 -16.48
C GLY A 347 12.15 -14.75 -16.14
N PRO A 348 13.39 -15.24 -15.92
CA PRO A 348 13.65 -16.64 -15.61
C PRO A 348 13.02 -17.15 -14.32
N SER A 349 12.77 -16.25 -13.34
CA SER A 349 12.19 -16.58 -12.04
C SER A 349 10.65 -16.69 -12.08
N TRP A 350 9.98 -16.39 -13.21
CA TRP A 350 8.53 -16.48 -13.33
C TRP A 350 7.96 -17.79 -12.79
N LYS A 351 8.55 -18.89 -13.22
CA LYS A 351 8.07 -20.28 -12.98
C LYS A 351 7.83 -20.63 -11.50
N ASP A 352 8.45 -19.89 -10.57
CA ASP A 352 8.46 -20.17 -9.14
C ASP A 352 8.35 -18.90 -8.28
N SER A 353 7.75 -17.84 -8.84
CA SER A 353 7.54 -16.55 -8.18
C SER A 353 6.09 -16.30 -7.80
N ILE A 354 5.90 -15.58 -6.70
CA ILE A 354 4.66 -14.88 -6.36
C ILE A 354 5.00 -13.38 -6.26
N ILE A 355 4.24 -12.54 -6.97
CA ILE A 355 4.28 -11.09 -6.82
C ILE A 355 2.97 -10.67 -6.16
N ILE A 356 3.07 -9.89 -5.08
CA ILE A 356 1.95 -9.22 -4.43
C ILE A 356 2.14 -7.74 -4.66
N PHE A 357 1.24 -7.15 -5.42
CA PHE A 357 1.21 -5.72 -5.70
C PHE A 357 0.03 -5.10 -4.97
N THR A 358 0.26 -4.07 -4.16
CA THR A 358 -0.77 -3.41 -3.35
C THR A 358 -0.41 -1.94 -3.08
N PHE A 359 -1.26 -1.26 -2.29
CA PHE A 359 -1.05 0.10 -1.81
C PHE A 359 -0.96 0.10 -0.28
N ASP A 360 -0.33 1.11 0.28
CA ASP A 360 -0.08 1.19 1.72
C ASP A 360 -1.30 1.64 2.53
N GLU A 361 -2.13 2.52 1.96
CA GLU A 361 -3.38 2.96 2.54
C GLU A 361 -4.30 3.60 1.48
N ASP A 362 -5.48 4.06 1.86
CA ASP A 362 -6.54 4.51 0.96
C ASP A 362 -6.34 5.91 0.36
N GLY A 363 -5.37 6.69 0.85
CA GLY A 363 -5.11 8.07 0.38
C GLY A 363 -6.18 9.08 0.75
N GLY A 364 -7.11 8.75 1.66
CA GLY A 364 -8.30 9.56 1.93
C GLY A 364 -9.32 9.53 0.79
N MET A 365 -9.18 8.59 -0.17
CA MET A 365 -10.11 8.38 -1.27
C MET A 365 -11.27 7.50 -0.83
N TYR A 366 -12.47 7.81 -1.32
CA TYR A 366 -13.70 7.11 -0.94
C TYR A 366 -13.63 5.61 -1.19
N ASP A 367 -14.09 4.86 -0.19
CA ASP A 367 -14.45 3.45 -0.29
C ASP A 367 -15.82 3.21 0.36
N HIS A 368 -16.72 2.51 -0.35
CA HIS A 368 -18.07 2.29 0.15
C HIS A 368 -18.15 1.20 1.22
N VAL A 369 -17.09 0.40 1.40
CA VAL A 369 -17.06 -0.71 2.35
C VAL A 369 -16.45 -0.26 3.67
N ALA A 370 -17.22 -0.35 4.73
CA ALA A 370 -16.74 -0.04 6.06
C ALA A 370 -15.68 -1.06 6.52
N PRO A 371 -14.53 -0.59 7.05
CA PRO A 371 -13.51 -1.47 7.60
C PRO A 371 -14.03 -2.37 8.73
N PRO A 372 -13.59 -3.63 8.78
CA PRO A 372 -13.86 -4.53 9.89
C PRO A 372 -13.31 -4.01 11.22
N THR A 373 -14.08 -4.20 12.27
CA THR A 373 -13.72 -3.89 13.65
C THR A 373 -13.53 -5.18 14.47
N ASN A 374 -12.95 -5.09 15.66
CA ASN A 374 -12.67 -6.23 16.54
C ASN A 374 -11.64 -7.22 15.97
N VAL A 375 -10.71 -6.73 15.19
CA VAL A 375 -9.50 -7.48 14.81
C VAL A 375 -8.49 -7.45 15.97
N PRO A 376 -7.58 -8.43 16.11
CA PRO A 376 -6.61 -8.40 17.21
C PRO A 376 -5.68 -7.19 17.10
N SER A 377 -5.45 -6.49 18.22
CA SER A 377 -4.31 -5.59 18.33
C SER A 377 -3.02 -6.41 18.11
N PRO A 378 -2.04 -5.94 17.32
CA PRO A 378 -0.84 -6.72 17.01
C PRO A 378 0.01 -7.04 18.24
N ASP A 379 0.12 -6.11 19.17
CA ASP A 379 1.03 -6.17 20.32
C ASP A 379 0.40 -5.65 21.63
N GLY A 380 -0.84 -5.17 21.58
CA GLY A 380 -1.55 -4.61 22.73
C GLY A 380 -1.07 -3.21 23.13
N ILE A 381 -0.21 -2.57 22.34
CA ILE A 381 0.25 -1.21 22.59
C ILE A 381 -0.84 -0.24 22.14
N GLN A 382 -1.19 0.69 23.01
CA GLN A 382 -2.14 1.75 22.70
C GLN A 382 -1.46 2.85 21.88
N PRO A 383 -2.19 3.67 21.13
CA PRO A 383 -1.61 4.82 20.43
C PRO A 383 -0.81 5.71 21.38
N VAL A 384 0.46 6.00 21.02
CA VAL A 384 1.40 6.74 21.87
C VAL A 384 1.57 8.20 21.47
N ASP A 385 1.14 8.57 20.27
CA ASP A 385 1.40 9.88 19.65
C ASP A 385 0.13 10.61 19.20
N ILE A 386 -1.06 10.08 19.44
CA ILE A 386 -2.32 10.78 19.16
C ILE A 386 -2.50 12.01 20.03
N CYS A 387 -3.12 13.04 19.44
CA CYS A 387 -3.43 14.30 20.10
C CYS A 387 -4.66 14.17 20.99
N THR A 388 -4.48 14.28 22.31
CA THR A 388 -5.57 14.08 23.28
C THR A 388 -6.05 15.34 23.98
N SER A 389 -5.31 16.46 23.92
CA SER A 389 -5.68 17.71 24.60
C SER A 389 -5.00 18.93 23.99
N ALA A 390 -5.59 20.12 24.14
CA ALA A 390 -5.03 21.38 23.65
C ALA A 390 -3.63 21.74 24.20
N THR A 391 -3.20 21.10 25.27
CA THR A 391 -1.88 21.31 25.88
C THR A 391 -0.88 20.24 25.46
N ASP A 392 -1.31 19.25 24.70
CA ASP A 392 -0.44 18.20 24.16
C ASP A 392 0.36 18.76 22.97
N PRO A 393 1.70 18.73 23.00
CA PRO A 393 2.52 19.24 21.89
C PRO A 393 2.29 18.50 20.58
N ARG A 394 1.77 17.27 20.61
CA ARG A 394 1.40 16.47 19.43
C ARG A 394 0.21 17.07 18.69
N CYS A 395 -0.67 17.80 19.39
CA CYS A 395 -1.82 18.48 18.79
C CYS A 395 -1.45 19.57 17.76
N SER A 396 -0.19 20.02 17.77
CA SER A 396 0.27 20.96 16.74
C SER A 396 0.40 20.30 15.37
N PHE A 397 0.64 18.99 15.30
CA PHE A 397 0.68 18.22 14.07
C PHE A 397 -0.75 17.94 13.56
N ALA A 398 -1.63 17.46 14.43
CA ALA A 398 -3.04 17.27 14.09
C ALA A 398 -3.72 18.59 13.65
N ALA A 399 -3.34 19.72 14.24
CA ALA A 399 -3.84 21.04 13.86
C ALA A 399 -3.37 21.51 12.46
N LEU A 400 -2.36 20.91 11.88
CA LEU A 400 -1.92 21.20 10.51
C LEU A 400 -2.84 20.53 9.47
N THR A 401 -3.43 19.40 9.81
CA THR A 401 -4.32 18.65 8.94
C THR A 401 -5.79 18.98 9.16
N HIS A 402 -6.16 19.53 10.34
CA HIS A 402 -7.55 19.88 10.66
C HIS A 402 -7.60 21.21 11.41
N SER A 403 -8.32 22.19 10.90
CA SER A 403 -8.47 23.51 11.50
C SER A 403 -9.29 23.46 12.79
N SER A 404 -8.58 23.33 13.91
CA SER A 404 -8.98 23.49 15.32
C SER A 404 -10.22 22.80 15.86
N PRO A 405 -10.18 22.55 17.20
CA PRO A 405 -9.82 21.25 17.63
C PRO A 405 -10.86 20.28 17.21
N PRO A 406 -10.51 19.24 16.54
CA PRO A 406 -10.77 17.98 17.17
C PRO A 406 -9.47 17.40 17.66
N TYR A 407 -9.49 16.91 18.87
CA TYR A 407 -8.50 15.97 19.35
C TYR A 407 -8.69 14.67 18.59
N ASP A 408 -7.61 13.91 18.42
CA ASP A 408 -7.68 12.62 17.80
C ASP A 408 -8.68 11.71 18.56
N PRO A 409 -9.52 10.96 17.85
CA PRO A 409 -10.37 9.98 18.51
C PRO A 409 -9.52 8.89 19.14
N PRO A 410 -9.91 8.38 20.32
CA PRO A 410 -9.24 7.24 20.91
C PRO A 410 -9.43 5.98 20.03
N GLY A 411 -8.42 5.12 19.99
CA GLY A 411 -8.42 3.84 19.30
C GLY A 411 -7.39 2.91 19.91
N ASP A 412 -7.28 1.70 19.42
CA ASP A 412 -6.42 0.65 19.99
C ASP A 412 -5.86 -0.32 18.94
N PHE A 413 -5.85 0.05 17.67
CA PHE A 413 -5.43 -0.77 16.55
C PHE A 413 -6.23 -2.10 16.42
N THR A 414 -7.50 -2.12 16.86
CA THR A 414 -8.41 -3.27 16.71
C THR A 414 -9.41 -3.10 15.57
N ARG A 415 -9.16 -2.13 14.69
CA ARG A 415 -9.89 -1.90 13.45
C ARG A 415 -8.91 -1.85 12.29
N TYR A 416 -9.32 -2.33 11.12
CA TYR A 416 -8.61 -2.07 9.86
C TYR A 416 -8.82 -0.62 9.42
N GLY A 417 -7.95 -0.10 8.57
CA GLY A 417 -8.26 1.03 7.72
C GLY A 417 -9.09 0.60 6.51
N PHE A 418 -9.15 1.40 5.46
CA PHE A 418 -10.02 1.11 4.32
C PHE A 418 -9.43 0.06 3.37
N ARG A 419 -10.24 -0.36 2.39
CA ARG A 419 -9.75 -1.28 1.38
C ARG A 419 -8.76 -0.60 0.45
N VAL A 420 -7.71 -1.34 0.12
CA VAL A 420 -6.73 -0.95 -0.89
C VAL A 420 -6.69 -2.00 -2.02
N PRO A 421 -6.34 -1.62 -3.25
CA PRO A 421 -6.19 -2.58 -4.32
C PRO A 421 -5.10 -3.60 -4.02
N VAL A 422 -5.32 -4.84 -4.40
CA VAL A 422 -4.29 -5.89 -4.41
C VAL A 422 -4.39 -6.73 -5.67
N VAL A 423 -3.26 -7.06 -6.25
CA VAL A 423 -3.16 -8.04 -7.34
C VAL A 423 -2.09 -9.06 -6.99
N VAL A 424 -2.45 -10.33 -7.09
CA VAL A 424 -1.55 -11.46 -6.86
C VAL A 424 -1.20 -12.09 -8.19
N ILE A 425 0.06 -12.01 -8.58
CA ILE A 425 0.55 -12.38 -9.91
C ILE A 425 1.56 -13.53 -9.76
N SER A 426 1.24 -14.69 -10.34
CA SER A 426 2.04 -15.90 -10.19
C SER A 426 1.66 -16.94 -11.25
N PRO A 427 2.56 -17.87 -11.61
CA PRO A 427 2.16 -19.05 -12.39
C PRO A 427 1.05 -19.86 -11.73
N PHE A 428 0.94 -19.78 -10.42
CA PHE A 428 0.00 -20.56 -9.60
C PHE A 428 -1.32 -19.84 -9.33
N THR A 429 -1.43 -18.56 -9.65
CA THR A 429 -2.63 -17.76 -9.36
C THR A 429 -3.80 -18.23 -10.23
N LYS A 430 -4.95 -18.47 -9.61
CA LYS A 430 -6.20 -18.78 -10.30
C LYS A 430 -6.58 -17.63 -11.24
N SER A 431 -6.85 -17.96 -12.50
CA SER A 431 -7.21 -16.96 -13.51
C SER A 431 -8.53 -16.28 -13.19
N GLY A 432 -8.55 -14.95 -13.22
CA GLY A 432 -9.74 -14.14 -13.00
C GLY A 432 -10.37 -14.31 -11.62
N TYR A 433 -9.62 -14.76 -10.63
CA TYR A 433 -10.14 -15.02 -9.29
C TYR A 433 -10.32 -13.71 -8.51
N VAL A 434 -11.38 -13.67 -7.70
CA VAL A 434 -11.61 -12.60 -6.72
C VAL A 434 -11.73 -13.24 -5.35
N SER A 435 -10.83 -12.91 -4.45
CA SER A 435 -10.94 -13.30 -3.04
C SER A 435 -11.91 -12.37 -2.32
N HIS A 436 -12.81 -12.98 -1.53
CA HIS A 436 -13.73 -12.28 -0.64
C HIS A 436 -13.35 -12.52 0.84
N VAL A 437 -12.14 -13.04 1.07
CA VAL A 437 -11.65 -13.30 2.42
C VAL A 437 -11.20 -11.97 3.03
N THR A 438 -11.91 -11.56 4.07
CA THR A 438 -11.57 -10.34 4.82
C THR A 438 -10.22 -10.50 5.50
N THR A 439 -9.28 -9.64 5.16
CA THR A 439 -7.92 -9.66 5.70
C THR A 439 -7.22 -8.32 5.48
N ASP A 440 -6.08 -8.15 6.12
CA ASP A 440 -5.15 -7.06 5.86
C ASP A 440 -3.86 -7.58 5.20
N TYR A 441 -2.96 -6.69 4.83
CA TYR A 441 -1.73 -7.11 4.18
C TYR A 441 -0.67 -7.72 5.12
N THR A 442 -0.94 -7.91 6.42
CA THR A 442 -0.12 -8.83 7.23
C THR A 442 -0.24 -10.28 6.75
N SER A 443 -1.21 -10.54 5.86
CA SER A 443 -1.31 -11.80 5.12
C SER A 443 -0.07 -12.15 4.31
N TRP A 444 0.66 -11.15 3.79
CA TRP A 444 1.92 -11.43 3.10
C TRP A 444 3.01 -11.91 4.08
N LEU A 445 3.03 -11.39 5.32
CA LEU A 445 3.92 -11.87 6.37
C LEU A 445 3.63 -13.35 6.64
N LYS A 446 2.35 -13.68 6.83
CA LYS A 446 1.89 -15.05 7.05
C LYS A 446 2.22 -15.99 5.90
N LEU A 447 2.07 -15.53 4.64
CA LEU A 447 2.48 -16.30 3.46
C LEU A 447 3.97 -16.62 3.49
N VAL A 448 4.82 -15.63 3.82
CA VAL A 448 6.27 -15.80 3.96
C VAL A 448 6.61 -16.75 5.10
N GLU A 449 5.96 -16.58 6.25
CA GLU A 449 6.13 -17.42 7.43
C GLU A 449 5.80 -18.88 7.14
N GLU A 450 4.68 -19.14 6.48
CA GLU A 450 4.28 -20.49 6.08
C GLU A 450 5.22 -21.08 5.03
N ARG A 451 5.61 -20.28 4.03
CA ARG A 451 6.56 -20.75 3.00
C ARG A 451 7.89 -21.19 3.56
N PHE A 452 8.42 -20.46 4.54
CA PHE A 452 9.76 -20.70 5.10
C PHE A 452 9.74 -21.30 6.49
N SER A 453 8.57 -21.71 7.02
CA SER A 453 8.39 -22.29 8.36
C SER A 453 8.92 -21.38 9.46
N ILE A 454 8.67 -20.09 9.34
CA ILE A 454 8.98 -19.05 10.32
C ILE A 454 7.76 -18.90 11.26
N LYS A 455 8.01 -18.58 12.51
CA LYS A 455 6.94 -18.31 13.48
C LYS A 455 6.36 -16.91 13.26
N PRO A 456 5.07 -16.71 13.50
CA PRO A 456 4.45 -15.39 13.47
C PRO A 456 5.20 -14.36 14.32
N LEU A 457 5.24 -13.12 13.84
CA LEU A 457 5.90 -12.01 14.52
C LEU A 457 5.09 -11.53 15.73
N ASN A 458 3.76 -11.53 15.61
CA ASN A 458 2.87 -10.97 16.62
C ASN A 458 1.45 -11.57 16.57
N ALA A 459 0.49 -10.95 17.25
CA ALA A 459 -0.87 -11.47 17.36
C ALA A 459 -1.69 -11.29 16.07
N ARG A 460 -1.37 -10.30 15.23
CA ARG A 460 -2.11 -9.99 14.00
C ARG A 460 -1.82 -11.01 12.90
N ASP A 461 -0.57 -11.21 12.53
CA ASP A 461 -0.17 -12.18 11.52
C ASP A 461 -0.37 -13.63 11.98
N GLY A 462 -0.23 -13.89 13.29
CA GLY A 462 -0.53 -15.19 13.91
C GLY A 462 -2.00 -15.50 14.08
N TRP A 463 -2.90 -14.54 13.83
CA TRP A 463 -4.34 -14.76 14.02
C TRP A 463 -4.91 -15.70 12.95
N SER A 464 -5.85 -16.56 13.37
CA SER A 464 -6.55 -17.46 12.44
C SER A 464 -7.48 -16.75 11.45
N GLY A 465 -7.86 -15.50 11.73
CA GLY A 465 -8.64 -14.66 10.82
C GLY A 465 -7.80 -13.93 9.79
N THR A 466 -6.47 -13.81 9.99
CA THR A 466 -5.59 -13.31 8.94
C THR A 466 -5.39 -14.39 7.88
N SER A 467 -5.65 -14.06 6.62
CA SER A 467 -5.54 -15.00 5.50
C SER A 467 -4.10 -15.48 5.32
N ASP A 468 -3.93 -16.73 4.96
CA ASP A 468 -2.66 -17.29 4.46
C ASP A 468 -2.51 -17.13 2.94
N MET A 469 -3.47 -16.47 2.31
CA MET A 469 -3.56 -16.26 0.86
C MET A 469 -3.67 -17.57 0.03
N SER A 470 -3.90 -18.73 0.66
CA SER A 470 -3.96 -20.01 -0.05
C SER A 470 -5.11 -20.10 -1.06
N ASP A 471 -6.18 -19.34 -0.83
CA ASP A 471 -7.35 -19.28 -1.72
C ASP A 471 -7.02 -18.70 -3.12
N PHE A 472 -5.94 -17.90 -3.24
CA PHE A 472 -5.50 -17.34 -4.53
C PHE A 472 -4.89 -18.37 -5.48
N PHE A 473 -4.36 -19.51 -4.97
CA PHE A 473 -3.46 -20.37 -5.73
C PHE A 473 -4.04 -21.73 -6.08
N ASP A 474 -3.60 -22.27 -7.22
CA ASP A 474 -3.67 -23.69 -7.58
C ASP A 474 -2.25 -24.19 -7.88
N PHE A 475 -1.59 -24.71 -6.84
CA PHE A 475 -0.22 -25.22 -6.97
C PHE A 475 -0.16 -26.59 -7.68
N GLN A 476 -1.28 -27.31 -7.80
CA GLN A 476 -1.31 -28.63 -8.44
C GLN A 476 -1.49 -28.52 -9.95
N ASN A 477 -2.26 -27.53 -10.40
CA ASN A 477 -2.54 -27.28 -11.80
C ASN A 477 -2.28 -25.81 -12.13
N PRO A 478 -1.01 -25.37 -12.20
CA PRO A 478 -0.66 -23.97 -12.40
C PRO A 478 -1.30 -23.39 -13.66
N PRO A 479 -2.16 -22.39 -13.57
CA PRO A 479 -2.85 -21.83 -14.73
C PRO A 479 -1.91 -21.11 -15.71
N TRP A 480 -0.82 -20.52 -15.20
CA TRP A 480 0.04 -19.62 -15.95
C TRP A 480 1.47 -20.13 -16.09
N THR A 481 1.66 -21.35 -16.64
CA THR A 481 3.01 -21.87 -16.93
C THR A 481 3.80 -20.93 -17.86
N THR A 482 3.09 -20.19 -18.70
CA THR A 482 3.60 -19.08 -19.51
C THR A 482 2.76 -17.83 -19.16
N PRO A 483 3.37 -16.68 -18.90
CA PRO A 483 2.60 -15.48 -18.59
C PRO A 483 1.74 -15.06 -19.79
N PRO A 484 0.60 -14.39 -19.56
CA PRO A 484 -0.23 -13.90 -20.64
C PRO A 484 0.54 -12.89 -21.49
N PRO A 485 0.43 -12.98 -22.83
CA PRO A 485 1.16 -12.10 -23.74
C PRO A 485 0.47 -10.73 -23.87
N ASN A 486 1.24 -9.74 -24.32
CA ASN A 486 0.73 -8.42 -24.74
C ASN A 486 -0.01 -7.67 -23.62
N PRO A 487 0.63 -7.39 -22.47
CA PRO A 487 0.03 -6.52 -21.50
C PRO A 487 -0.25 -5.15 -22.14
N PRO A 488 -1.38 -4.52 -21.82
CA PRO A 488 -1.64 -3.17 -22.31
C PRO A 488 -0.61 -2.21 -21.70
N SER A 489 -0.32 -1.14 -22.40
CA SER A 489 0.42 -0.01 -21.86
C SER A 489 -0.54 1.13 -21.58
N ASP A 490 -0.32 1.81 -20.48
CA ASP A 490 -1.01 3.06 -20.21
C ASP A 490 -0.43 4.16 -21.13
N GLY A 491 -1.30 5.00 -21.63
CA GLY A 491 -0.90 6.20 -22.38
C GLY A 491 -0.61 7.34 -21.41
N PRO A 492 0.03 8.42 -21.88
CA PRO A 492 0.16 9.62 -21.06
C PRO A 492 -1.24 10.18 -20.80
N GLY A 493 -1.63 10.24 -19.52
CA GLY A 493 -2.84 10.92 -19.12
C GLY A 493 -2.68 12.42 -19.14
N ASP A 494 -3.76 13.12 -19.37
CA ASP A 494 -3.78 14.58 -19.32
C ASP A 494 -4.06 15.03 -17.88
N CYS A 495 -3.23 15.97 -17.39
CA CYS A 495 -3.50 16.67 -16.14
C CYS A 495 -4.27 17.95 -16.43
N TYR A 496 -5.46 18.07 -15.88
CA TYR A 496 -6.31 19.24 -16.01
C TYR A 496 -6.20 20.09 -14.74
N GLU A 497 -6.14 21.41 -14.91
CA GLU A 497 -6.31 22.33 -13.80
C GLU A 497 -7.79 22.31 -13.37
N GLY A 498 -8.02 21.94 -12.12
CA GLY A 498 -9.35 21.75 -11.56
C GLY A 498 -9.95 20.38 -11.85
N LEU A 499 -10.83 19.96 -10.96
CA LEU A 499 -11.62 18.73 -11.15
C LEU A 499 -12.56 18.90 -12.36
N PRO A 500 -12.86 17.81 -13.08
CA PRO A 500 -13.54 17.81 -14.37
C PRO A 500 -14.88 18.45 -14.38
#